data_e03538314e288e86220be17d0a107dd1
#
_entry.id   e03538314e288e86220be17d0a107dd1
#
_cell.length_a   1.000
_cell.length_b   1.000
_cell.length_c   1.000
_cell.angle_alpha   90.00
_cell.angle_beta   90.00
_cell.angle_gamma   90.00
#
_symmetry.space_group_name_H-M   'P 1'
#
loop_
_entity.id
_entity.type
_entity.pdbx_description
1 polymer ?
#
loop_
_entity_poly.entity_id
_entity_poly.type
_entity_poly.pdbx_seq_one_letter_code
_entity_poly.pdbx_strand_id
1 'polypeptide(L)'
;MNDDLNALEAHAIAVIRDAHRLFAPVCALWSMGKDSTAMLWLMRKAFVGEIPVPVVQLDTGMELPEVYAFRDRLARAWSLDLRVEACPPEDAADPTLPPQSRAAARKTEGLRALLARDGYRAALVGIRRDEQATRAKERVVSPRAMDGAWSVREQPPEFWGYSLTDVPHGGHVRVHPLLAWTELDVWRYTRRESIPIVPLYLARDGLRYRSLGEKNITVPIASDAASIDAVIAELESTREPERAGRTMDHESEASFERLRSGGYM
;
A
#
# COMPACT_ATOMS: atom_id res chain seq x y z
N MET A 1 -12.73 -6.00 -21.09
CA MET A 1 -11.80 -5.02 -20.45
C MET A 1 -12.50 -4.05 -19.47
N ASN A 2 -13.62 -3.41 -19.81
CA ASN A 2 -14.37 -2.61 -18.80
C ASN A 2 -15.06 -3.48 -17.74
N ASP A 3 -15.52 -4.66 -18.09
CA ASP A 3 -16.20 -5.56 -17.16
C ASP A 3 -15.28 -6.06 -16.03
N ASP A 4 -14.01 -6.31 -16.33
CA ASP A 4 -13.03 -6.75 -15.34
C ASP A 4 -12.74 -5.65 -14.30
N LEU A 5 -12.57 -4.39 -14.73
CA LEU A 5 -12.37 -3.28 -13.80
C LEU A 5 -13.61 -3.00 -12.95
N ASN A 6 -14.82 -3.19 -13.48
CA ASN A 6 -16.04 -3.04 -12.71
C ASN A 6 -16.17 -4.13 -11.64
N ALA A 7 -15.81 -5.36 -11.97
CA ALA A 7 -15.80 -6.46 -11.02
C ALA A 7 -14.76 -6.25 -9.91
N LEU A 8 -13.55 -5.81 -10.27
CA LEU A 8 -12.50 -5.47 -9.31
C LEU A 8 -12.92 -4.31 -8.39
N GLU A 9 -13.51 -3.26 -8.94
CA GLU A 9 -14.05 -2.13 -8.17
C GLU A 9 -15.15 -2.58 -7.20
N ALA A 10 -16.14 -3.32 -7.68
CA ALA A 10 -17.25 -3.80 -6.86
C ALA A 10 -16.76 -4.69 -5.71
N HIS A 11 -15.80 -5.58 -5.99
CA HIS A 11 -15.19 -6.42 -4.96
C HIS A 11 -14.43 -5.59 -3.93
N ALA A 12 -13.58 -4.65 -4.37
CA ALA A 12 -12.81 -3.80 -3.46
C ALA A 12 -13.73 -2.93 -2.56
N ILE A 13 -14.81 -2.38 -3.11
CA ILE A 13 -15.81 -1.63 -2.35
C ILE A 13 -16.51 -2.51 -1.30
N ALA A 14 -16.87 -3.74 -1.66
CA ALA A 14 -17.46 -4.69 -0.72
C ALA A 14 -16.50 -5.01 0.44
N VAL A 15 -15.23 -5.32 0.12
CA VAL A 15 -14.19 -5.57 1.12
C VAL A 15 -14.00 -4.38 2.06
N ILE A 16 -13.97 -3.16 1.53
CA ILE A 16 -13.82 -1.93 2.33
C ILE A 16 -15.00 -1.75 3.29
N ARG A 17 -16.24 -1.93 2.81
CA ARG A 17 -17.46 -1.81 3.63
C ARG A 17 -17.51 -2.88 4.72
N ASP A 18 -17.16 -4.12 4.38
CA ASP A 18 -17.11 -5.21 5.34
C ASP A 18 -16.04 -4.98 6.41
N ALA A 19 -14.85 -4.51 6.02
CA ALA A 19 -13.79 -4.16 6.97
C ALA A 19 -14.25 -3.09 7.96
N HIS A 20 -14.87 -2.03 7.47
CA HIS A 20 -15.40 -0.95 8.32
C HIS A 20 -16.50 -1.45 9.29
N ARG A 21 -17.39 -2.33 8.82
CA ARG A 21 -18.49 -2.86 9.63
C ARG A 21 -18.03 -3.89 10.67
N LEU A 22 -17.11 -4.78 10.29
CA LEU A 22 -16.76 -5.96 11.09
C LEU A 22 -15.59 -5.73 12.05
N PHE A 23 -14.66 -4.85 11.70
CA PHE A 23 -13.39 -4.71 12.41
C PHE A 23 -13.17 -3.34 13.06
N ALA A 24 -14.21 -2.53 13.22
CA ALA A 24 -14.04 -1.22 13.87
C ALA A 24 -13.41 -1.34 15.27
N PRO A 25 -12.52 -0.40 15.68
CA PRO A 25 -12.06 0.76 14.93
C PRO A 25 -11.02 0.40 13.83
N VAL A 26 -11.12 1.09 12.69
CA VAL A 26 -10.32 0.85 11.48
C VAL A 26 -9.53 2.10 11.12
N CYS A 27 -8.33 1.95 10.57
CA CYS A 27 -7.60 3.02 9.88
C CYS A 27 -7.25 2.62 8.44
N ALA A 28 -6.92 3.59 7.60
CA ALA A 28 -6.43 3.37 6.24
C ALA A 28 -4.98 3.86 6.14
N LEU A 29 -4.05 2.99 5.72
CA LEU A 29 -2.66 3.38 5.52
C LEU A 29 -2.50 4.03 4.13
N TRP A 30 -1.90 5.21 4.10
CA TRP A 30 -1.67 5.95 2.88
C TRP A 30 -0.19 6.34 2.74
N SER A 31 0.46 5.75 1.75
CA SER A 31 1.86 6.02 1.40
C SER A 31 2.01 7.03 0.27
N MET A 32 0.93 7.71 -0.15
CA MET A 32 0.83 8.59 -1.32
C MET A 32 1.14 7.91 -2.65
N GLY A 33 1.49 6.62 -2.64
CA GLY A 33 1.67 5.81 -3.84
C GLY A 33 0.36 5.63 -4.63
N LYS A 34 0.47 5.25 -5.91
CA LYS A 34 -0.68 5.06 -6.80
C LYS A 34 -1.72 4.08 -6.24
N ASP A 35 -1.26 2.98 -5.66
CA ASP A 35 -2.12 1.92 -5.14
C ASP A 35 -2.89 2.37 -3.90
N SER A 36 -2.20 2.93 -2.90
CA SER A 36 -2.85 3.43 -1.70
C SER A 36 -3.78 4.62 -1.98
N THR A 37 -3.48 5.44 -2.99
CA THR A 37 -4.35 6.53 -3.44
C THR A 37 -5.60 6.00 -4.16
N ALA A 38 -5.45 4.95 -5.00
CA ALA A 38 -6.59 4.26 -5.61
C ALA A 38 -7.49 3.60 -4.55
N MET A 39 -6.90 3.02 -3.49
CA MET A 39 -7.65 2.48 -2.35
C MET A 39 -8.47 3.58 -1.64
N LEU A 40 -7.91 4.75 -1.39
CA LEU A 40 -8.66 5.86 -0.80
C LEU A 40 -9.78 6.36 -1.73
N TRP A 41 -9.58 6.35 -3.04
CA TRP A 41 -10.63 6.67 -4.00
C TRP A 41 -11.78 5.67 -3.94
N LEU A 42 -11.46 4.37 -3.88
CA LEU A 42 -12.46 3.30 -3.69
C LEU A 42 -13.22 3.46 -2.36
N MET A 43 -12.54 3.90 -1.29
CA MET A 43 -13.23 4.24 -0.02
C MET A 43 -14.20 5.38 -0.21
N ARG A 44 -13.84 6.46 -0.90
CA ARG A 44 -14.77 7.55 -1.20
C ARG A 44 -16.00 7.07 -1.96
N LYS A 45 -15.80 6.16 -2.92
CA LYS A 45 -16.95 5.54 -3.63
C LYS A 45 -17.78 4.64 -2.69
N ALA A 46 -17.13 3.89 -1.82
CA ALA A 46 -17.80 3.02 -0.85
C ALA A 46 -18.71 3.79 0.11
N PHE A 47 -18.33 5.04 0.47
CA PHE A 47 -19.01 5.87 1.45
C PHE A 47 -19.51 7.22 0.88
N VAL A 48 -19.89 7.20 -0.40
CA VAL A 48 -20.59 8.33 -1.07
C VAL A 48 -19.82 9.65 -0.99
N GLY A 49 -18.51 9.60 -1.21
CA GLY A 49 -17.63 10.76 -1.28
C GLY A 49 -16.81 11.03 -0.01
N GLU A 50 -17.09 10.33 1.07
CA GLU A 50 -16.39 10.48 2.34
C GLU A 50 -15.37 9.35 2.60
N ILE A 51 -14.45 9.57 3.53
CA ILE A 51 -13.57 8.57 4.11
C ILE A 51 -13.81 8.55 5.62
N PRO A 52 -14.65 7.62 6.12
CA PRO A 52 -15.16 7.66 7.50
C PRO A 52 -14.17 7.07 8.53
N VAL A 53 -12.90 6.95 8.19
CA VAL A 53 -11.84 6.41 9.04
C VAL A 53 -10.62 7.30 8.98
N PRO A 54 -9.79 7.34 10.04
CA PRO A 54 -8.51 8.01 9.98
C PRO A 54 -7.61 7.47 8.87
N VAL A 55 -7.01 8.38 8.12
CA VAL A 55 -5.99 8.08 7.11
C VAL A 55 -4.62 8.30 7.72
N VAL A 56 -3.79 7.27 7.73
CA VAL A 56 -2.51 7.29 8.44
C VAL A 56 -1.36 7.21 7.46
N GLN A 57 -0.45 8.17 7.55
CA GLN A 57 0.89 8.07 6.97
C GLN A 57 1.88 7.61 8.04
N LEU A 58 2.63 6.56 7.75
CA LEU A 58 3.83 6.18 8.52
C LEU A 58 5.01 6.96 7.93
N ASP A 59 5.43 8.02 8.61
CA ASP A 59 6.43 8.95 8.09
C ASP A 59 7.82 8.65 8.68
N THR A 60 8.75 8.28 7.82
CA THR A 60 10.16 8.09 8.17
C THR A 60 11.01 9.36 8.02
N GLY A 61 10.40 10.47 7.53
CA GLY A 61 11.11 11.71 7.21
C GLY A 61 11.96 11.64 5.93
N MET A 62 11.81 10.57 5.13
CA MET A 62 12.68 10.28 3.99
C MET A 62 11.95 10.27 2.63
N GLU A 63 10.70 10.71 2.58
CA GLU A 63 9.97 10.81 1.31
C GLU A 63 10.49 12.00 0.46
N LEU A 64 10.24 11.94 -0.85
CA LEU A 64 10.56 13.04 -1.76
C LEU A 64 9.66 14.26 -1.52
N PRO A 65 10.14 15.50 -1.70
CA PRO A 65 9.35 16.71 -1.46
C PRO A 65 8.03 16.75 -2.21
N GLU A 66 7.97 16.22 -3.43
CA GLU A 66 6.77 16.16 -4.26
C GLU A 66 5.71 15.23 -3.65
N VAL A 67 6.14 14.19 -2.93
CA VAL A 67 5.25 13.27 -2.23
C VAL A 67 4.57 13.98 -1.05
N TYR A 68 5.33 14.73 -0.25
CA TYR A 68 4.78 15.55 0.83
C TYR A 68 3.82 16.63 0.31
N ALA A 69 4.21 17.33 -0.75
CA ALA A 69 3.36 18.35 -1.38
C ALA A 69 2.04 17.74 -1.91
N PHE A 70 2.10 16.54 -2.50
CA PHE A 70 0.93 15.80 -2.94
C PHE A 70 0.03 15.41 -1.76
N ARG A 71 0.62 14.87 -0.69
CA ARG A 71 -0.09 14.53 0.56
C ARG A 71 -0.92 15.70 1.06
N ASP A 72 -0.27 16.83 1.29
CA ASP A 72 -0.89 18.00 1.92
C ASP A 72 -1.99 18.61 1.03
N ARG A 73 -1.79 18.60 -0.29
CA ARG A 73 -2.80 19.04 -1.25
C ARG A 73 -4.01 18.13 -1.25
N LEU A 74 -3.80 16.81 -1.34
CA LEU A 74 -4.89 15.85 -1.47
C LEU A 74 -5.64 15.69 -0.14
N ALA A 75 -4.95 15.73 0.99
CA ALA A 75 -5.58 15.69 2.30
C ALA A 75 -6.56 16.84 2.50
N ARG A 76 -6.19 18.05 2.09
CA ARG A 76 -7.12 19.21 2.11
C ARG A 76 -8.27 19.04 1.12
N ALA A 77 -7.95 18.65 -0.14
CA ALA A 77 -8.96 18.53 -1.20
C ALA A 77 -10.02 17.45 -0.91
N TRP A 78 -9.66 16.42 -0.19
CA TRP A 78 -10.56 15.31 0.16
C TRP A 78 -11.02 15.35 1.62
N SER A 79 -10.68 16.41 2.37
CA SER A 79 -11.03 16.59 3.79
C SER A 79 -10.67 15.37 4.65
N LEU A 80 -9.47 14.80 4.45
CA LEU A 80 -9.03 13.61 5.15
C LEU A 80 -8.79 13.89 6.64
N ASP A 81 -9.24 13.01 7.54
CA ASP A 81 -8.68 12.91 8.90
C ASP A 81 -7.28 12.29 8.80
N LEU A 82 -6.33 13.11 8.33
CA LEU A 82 -4.94 12.68 8.11
C LEU A 82 -4.17 12.69 9.42
N ARG A 83 -3.62 11.54 9.80
CA ARG A 83 -2.70 11.36 10.91
C ARG A 83 -1.32 10.99 10.40
N VAL A 84 -0.32 11.77 10.78
CA VAL A 84 1.07 11.50 10.44
C VAL A 84 1.75 10.88 11.66
N GLU A 85 2.09 9.61 11.56
CA GLU A 85 2.81 8.87 12.59
C GLU A 85 4.29 8.88 12.27
N ALA A 86 5.07 9.52 13.14
CA ALA A 86 6.52 9.54 13.02
C ALA A 86 7.08 8.14 13.34
N CYS A 87 7.76 7.54 12.35
CA CYS A 87 8.47 6.29 12.58
C CYS A 87 9.74 6.52 13.43
N PRO A 88 10.25 5.47 14.11
CA PRO A 88 11.52 5.57 14.82
C PRO A 88 12.63 6.12 13.92
N PRO A 89 13.63 6.83 14.48
CA PRO A 89 14.72 7.39 13.70
C PRO A 89 15.59 6.29 13.05
N GLU A 90 16.40 6.66 12.07
CA GLU A 90 17.15 5.68 11.27
C GLU A 90 18.19 4.91 12.09
N ASP A 91 18.78 5.56 13.09
CA ASP A 91 19.76 4.98 14.01
C ASP A 91 19.14 3.99 15.04
N ALA A 92 17.81 3.96 15.17
CA ALA A 92 17.11 2.95 15.95
C ALA A 92 16.98 1.60 15.21
N ALA A 93 17.20 1.57 13.91
CA ALA A 93 17.17 0.34 13.13
C ALA A 93 18.57 -0.32 13.11
N ASP A 94 18.58 -1.65 12.97
CA ASP A 94 19.84 -2.40 12.84
C ASP A 94 20.65 -1.88 11.64
N PRO A 95 21.85 -1.33 11.87
CA PRO A 95 22.68 -0.72 10.82
C PRO A 95 23.21 -1.75 9.81
N THR A 96 23.18 -3.04 10.13
CA THR A 96 23.61 -4.12 9.23
C THR A 96 22.55 -4.44 8.17
N LEU A 97 21.30 -3.99 8.37
CA LEU A 97 20.22 -4.17 7.39
C LEU A 97 20.39 -3.20 6.22
N PRO A 98 20.07 -3.64 5.00
CA PRO A 98 19.98 -2.76 3.82
C PRO A 98 19.01 -1.58 4.06
N PRO A 99 19.18 -0.43 3.38
CA PRO A 99 18.32 0.74 3.54
C PRO A 99 16.82 0.43 3.43
N GLN A 100 16.41 -0.38 2.46
CA GLN A 100 15.01 -0.78 2.28
C GLN A 100 14.50 -1.60 3.47
N SER A 101 15.30 -2.50 3.99
CA SER A 101 14.96 -3.32 5.17
C SER A 101 14.87 -2.48 6.43
N ARG A 102 15.77 -1.47 6.60
CA ARG A 102 15.69 -0.52 7.71
C ARG A 102 14.42 0.33 7.64
N ALA A 103 14.10 0.87 6.46
CA ALA A 103 12.86 1.62 6.24
C ALA A 103 11.62 0.78 6.57
N ALA A 104 11.63 -0.47 6.14
CA ALA A 104 10.57 -1.44 6.40
C ALA A 104 10.41 -1.73 7.90
N ALA A 105 11.51 -1.97 8.61
CA ALA A 105 11.51 -2.21 10.06
C ALA A 105 10.96 -1.00 10.83
N ARG A 106 11.40 0.23 10.47
CA ARG A 106 10.92 1.48 11.07
C ARG A 106 9.41 1.67 10.86
N LYS A 107 8.91 1.46 9.63
CA LYS A 107 7.46 1.54 9.33
C LYS A 107 6.67 0.47 10.08
N THR A 108 7.21 -0.72 10.23
CA THR A 108 6.57 -1.80 11.01
C THR A 108 6.44 -1.42 12.48
N GLU A 109 7.50 -0.85 13.07
CA GLU A 109 7.49 -0.44 14.46
C GLU A 109 6.54 0.75 14.68
N GLY A 110 6.56 1.75 13.79
CA GLY A 110 5.60 2.86 13.83
C GLY A 110 4.16 2.40 13.74
N LEU A 111 3.87 1.45 12.84
CA LEU A 111 2.53 0.87 12.73
C LEU A 111 2.13 0.13 14.01
N ARG A 112 3.03 -0.67 14.58
CA ARG A 112 2.77 -1.41 15.82
C ARG A 112 2.44 -0.48 16.97
N ALA A 113 3.23 0.59 17.15
CA ALA A 113 3.01 1.61 18.16
C ALA A 113 1.67 2.32 17.96
N LEU A 114 1.33 2.70 16.75
CA LEU A 114 0.05 3.32 16.40
C LEU A 114 -1.14 2.40 16.75
N LEU A 115 -1.10 1.15 16.29
CA LEU A 115 -2.19 0.20 16.50
C LEU A 115 -2.44 -0.06 18.00
N ALA A 116 -1.36 -0.20 18.77
CA ALA A 116 -1.45 -0.41 20.22
C ALA A 116 -1.98 0.83 20.96
N ARG A 117 -1.51 2.02 20.58
CA ARG A 117 -1.92 3.28 21.23
C ARG A 117 -3.37 3.63 20.96
N ASP A 118 -3.80 3.52 19.70
CA ASP A 118 -5.11 3.99 19.26
C ASP A 118 -6.17 2.87 19.22
N GLY A 119 -5.77 1.64 19.51
CA GLY A 119 -6.66 0.49 19.64
C GLY A 119 -7.30 0.05 18.30
N TYR A 120 -6.67 0.34 17.17
CA TYR A 120 -7.20 -0.11 15.87
C TYR A 120 -7.20 -1.64 15.78
N ARG A 121 -8.34 -2.18 15.37
CA ARG A 121 -8.53 -3.62 15.16
C ARG A 121 -8.26 -4.02 13.71
N ALA A 122 -8.31 -3.07 12.78
CA ALA A 122 -7.96 -3.30 11.38
C ALA A 122 -7.22 -2.13 10.75
N ALA A 123 -6.34 -2.44 9.80
CA ALA A 123 -5.69 -1.49 8.91
C ALA A 123 -5.95 -1.87 7.45
N LEU A 124 -6.55 -0.95 6.68
CA LEU A 124 -6.69 -1.07 5.23
C LEU A 124 -5.36 -0.71 4.57
N VAL A 125 -4.88 -1.58 3.68
CA VAL A 125 -3.56 -1.46 3.05
C VAL A 125 -3.67 -1.70 1.54
N GLY A 126 -3.17 -0.74 0.75
CA GLY A 126 -3.21 -0.80 -0.72
C GLY A 126 -2.05 -1.59 -1.31
N ILE A 127 -1.97 -2.90 -1.04
CA ILE A 127 -1.00 -3.80 -1.66
C ILE A 127 -1.63 -4.71 -2.72
N ARG A 128 -0.81 -5.24 -3.63
CA ARG A 128 -1.20 -6.17 -4.68
C ARG A 128 -0.31 -7.42 -4.66
N ARG A 129 -0.84 -8.56 -5.16
CA ARG A 129 -0.04 -9.81 -5.28
C ARG A 129 1.06 -9.70 -6.34
N ASP A 130 0.82 -8.98 -7.43
CA ASP A 130 1.77 -8.85 -8.55
C ASP A 130 2.97 -7.95 -8.26
N GLU A 131 2.89 -7.12 -7.21
CA GLU A 131 3.93 -6.15 -6.89
C GLU A 131 5.23 -6.80 -6.41
N GLN A 132 5.12 -7.92 -5.68
CA GLN A 132 6.28 -8.63 -5.12
C GLN A 132 5.93 -10.09 -4.80
N ALA A 133 6.85 -11.01 -5.11
CA ALA A 133 6.66 -12.47 -4.89
C ALA A 133 6.28 -12.83 -3.45
N THR A 134 6.83 -12.11 -2.46
CA THR A 134 6.51 -12.32 -1.04
C THR A 134 5.03 -12.11 -0.72
N ARG A 135 4.29 -11.34 -1.55
CA ARG A 135 2.85 -11.08 -1.37
C ARG A 135 1.93 -12.12 -2.00
N ALA A 136 2.47 -13.10 -2.72
CA ALA A 136 1.69 -14.16 -3.37
C ALA A 136 0.81 -14.96 -2.40
N LYS A 137 1.26 -15.10 -1.15
CA LYS A 137 0.57 -15.86 -0.09
C LYS A 137 -0.35 -15.01 0.78
N GLU A 138 -0.45 -13.69 0.53
CA GLU A 138 -1.34 -12.80 1.29
C GLU A 138 -2.81 -13.13 1.05
N ARG A 139 -3.63 -12.77 2.05
CA ARG A 139 -5.09 -12.88 2.03
C ARG A 139 -5.72 -11.49 1.99
N VAL A 140 -6.95 -11.42 1.48
CA VAL A 140 -7.73 -10.17 1.49
C VAL A 140 -7.92 -9.68 2.92
N VAL A 141 -8.24 -10.57 3.84
CA VAL A 141 -8.25 -10.30 5.29
C VAL A 141 -7.17 -11.17 5.94
N SER A 142 -6.13 -10.53 6.45
CA SER A 142 -4.92 -11.18 6.95
C SER A 142 -4.74 -10.91 8.45
N PRO A 143 -5.07 -11.87 9.31
CA PRO A 143 -4.86 -11.74 10.76
C PRO A 143 -3.37 -11.63 11.11
N ARG A 144 -3.09 -10.84 12.12
CA ARG A 144 -1.76 -10.58 12.67
C ARG A 144 -1.80 -10.81 14.18
N ALA A 145 -0.80 -11.49 14.70
CA ALA A 145 -0.63 -11.69 16.13
C ALA A 145 -0.39 -10.34 16.86
N MET A 146 -0.39 -10.34 18.18
CA MET A 146 -0.17 -9.15 19.02
C MET A 146 1.17 -8.47 18.75
N ASP A 147 2.21 -9.22 18.45
CA ASP A 147 3.53 -8.72 18.05
C ASP A 147 3.60 -8.31 16.57
N GLY A 148 2.49 -8.38 15.83
CA GLY A 148 2.40 -8.12 14.41
C GLY A 148 2.85 -9.28 13.52
N ALA A 149 3.29 -10.42 14.09
CA ALA A 149 3.78 -11.56 13.33
C ALA A 149 2.71 -12.10 12.37
N TRP A 150 3.20 -12.61 11.24
CA TRP A 150 2.39 -13.22 10.19
C TRP A 150 2.84 -14.68 9.96
N SER A 151 1.89 -15.58 9.89
CA SER A 151 2.13 -16.98 9.56
C SER A 151 1.17 -17.41 8.45
N VAL A 152 1.70 -18.01 7.38
CA VAL A 152 0.87 -18.54 6.28
C VAL A 152 -0.06 -19.67 6.76
N ARG A 153 0.34 -20.41 7.79
CA ARG A 153 -0.43 -21.53 8.32
C ARG A 153 -1.66 -21.08 9.11
N GLU A 154 -1.60 -19.86 9.65
CA GLU A 154 -2.67 -19.28 10.46
C GLU A 154 -3.60 -18.36 9.65
N GLN A 155 -3.32 -18.22 8.33
CA GLN A 155 -4.21 -17.45 7.48
C GLN A 155 -5.50 -18.21 7.19
N PRO A 156 -6.66 -17.56 7.33
CA PRO A 156 -7.94 -18.20 7.03
C PRO A 156 -8.01 -18.59 5.55
N PRO A 157 -8.69 -19.69 5.22
CA PRO A 157 -8.97 -20.01 3.83
C PRO A 157 -9.94 -18.98 3.22
N GLU A 158 -9.69 -18.60 1.98
CA GLU A 158 -10.59 -17.75 1.19
C GLU A 158 -11.43 -18.64 0.26
N PHE A 159 -12.71 -18.88 0.61
CA PHE A 159 -13.65 -19.61 -0.22
C PHE A 159 -14.63 -18.65 -0.90
N TRP A 160 -14.77 -18.74 -2.21
CA TRP A 160 -15.74 -17.94 -3.00
C TRP A 160 -15.70 -16.44 -2.72
N GLY A 161 -14.53 -15.89 -2.42
CA GLY A 161 -14.36 -14.47 -2.10
C GLY A 161 -14.81 -14.05 -0.71
N TYR A 162 -15.18 -15.00 0.16
CA TYR A 162 -15.51 -14.72 1.56
C TYR A 162 -14.29 -14.92 2.46
N SER A 163 -13.96 -13.88 3.21
CA SER A 163 -12.93 -13.91 4.23
C SER A 163 -13.61 -13.78 5.59
N LEU A 164 -13.89 -14.90 6.21
CA LEU A 164 -14.36 -14.91 7.60
C LEU A 164 -13.15 -15.11 8.50
N THR A 165 -12.87 -14.12 9.31
CA THR A 165 -11.86 -14.24 10.38
C THR A 165 -12.25 -13.40 11.57
N ASP A 166 -11.88 -13.88 12.75
CA ASP A 166 -11.89 -13.08 13.96
C ASP A 166 -10.58 -12.28 14.07
N VAL A 167 -10.66 -11.12 14.72
CA VAL A 167 -9.44 -10.39 15.11
C VAL A 167 -8.77 -11.19 16.21
N PRO A 168 -7.49 -11.59 16.04
CA PRO A 168 -6.76 -12.30 17.09
C PRO A 168 -6.75 -11.52 18.40
N HIS A 169 -6.80 -12.20 19.53
CA HIS A 169 -6.76 -11.54 20.84
C HIS A 169 -5.47 -10.72 20.98
N GLY A 170 -5.62 -9.42 21.23
CA GLY A 170 -4.50 -8.47 21.29
C GLY A 170 -3.85 -8.15 19.95
N GLY A 171 -4.27 -8.80 18.85
CA GLY A 171 -3.76 -8.59 17.50
C GLY A 171 -4.66 -7.66 16.69
N HIS A 172 -4.47 -7.68 15.37
CA HIS A 172 -5.25 -6.91 14.41
C HIS A 172 -5.39 -7.68 13.10
N VAL A 173 -6.21 -7.17 12.18
CA VAL A 173 -6.25 -7.67 10.80
C VAL A 173 -5.72 -6.60 9.84
N ARG A 174 -5.04 -7.04 8.80
CA ARG A 174 -4.77 -6.20 7.62
C ARG A 174 -5.75 -6.56 6.52
N VAL A 175 -6.33 -5.56 5.92
CA VAL A 175 -7.31 -5.74 4.85
C VAL A 175 -6.74 -5.17 3.56
N HIS A 176 -6.77 -5.98 2.50
CA HIS A 176 -6.10 -5.69 1.23
C HIS A 176 -7.12 -5.62 0.08
N PRO A 177 -7.86 -4.52 -0.10
CA PRO A 177 -8.92 -4.43 -1.11
C PRO A 177 -8.42 -4.55 -2.55
N LEU A 178 -7.14 -4.23 -2.78
CA LEU A 178 -6.51 -4.27 -4.11
C LEU A 178 -5.72 -5.54 -4.39
N LEU A 179 -5.81 -6.55 -3.52
CA LEU A 179 -4.90 -7.70 -3.56
C LEU A 179 -4.91 -8.47 -4.90
N ALA A 180 -6.05 -8.53 -5.57
CA ALA A 180 -6.22 -9.21 -6.87
C ALA A 180 -5.95 -8.29 -8.09
N TRP A 181 -5.71 -7.01 -7.87
CA TRP A 181 -5.43 -6.04 -8.94
C TRP A 181 -3.99 -6.21 -9.45
N THR A 182 -3.79 -5.91 -10.73
CA THR A 182 -2.46 -5.74 -11.33
C THR A 182 -2.05 -4.26 -11.35
N GLU A 183 -0.75 -3.99 -11.55
CA GLU A 183 -0.25 -2.62 -11.76
C GLU A 183 -1.03 -1.93 -12.90
N LEU A 184 -1.26 -2.67 -13.98
CA LEU A 184 -1.97 -2.16 -15.15
C LEU A 184 -3.45 -1.83 -14.84
N ASP A 185 -4.11 -2.62 -13.98
CA ASP A 185 -5.48 -2.34 -13.54
C ASP A 185 -5.55 -1.05 -12.74
N VAL A 186 -4.60 -0.83 -11.84
CA VAL A 186 -4.51 0.42 -11.06
C VAL A 186 -4.34 1.63 -11.98
N TRP A 187 -3.47 1.55 -13.00
CA TRP A 187 -3.29 2.64 -13.95
C TRP A 187 -4.51 2.89 -14.83
N ARG A 188 -5.15 1.82 -15.34
CA ARG A 188 -6.39 1.92 -16.11
C ARG A 188 -7.53 2.50 -15.28
N TYR A 189 -7.60 2.10 -14.02
CA TYR A 189 -8.58 2.64 -13.07
C TYR A 189 -8.29 4.12 -12.75
N THR A 190 -7.03 4.46 -12.49
CA THR A 190 -6.59 5.85 -12.28
C THR A 190 -6.98 6.75 -13.45
N ARG A 191 -6.78 6.29 -14.68
CA ARG A 191 -7.21 7.00 -15.89
C ARG A 191 -8.73 7.16 -15.94
N ARG A 192 -9.47 6.06 -15.75
CA ARG A 192 -10.94 6.03 -15.82
C ARG A 192 -11.59 7.00 -14.84
N GLU A 193 -11.10 7.00 -13.63
CA GLU A 193 -11.66 7.77 -12.53
C GLU A 193 -11.00 9.15 -12.36
N SER A 194 -9.98 9.47 -13.16
CA SER A 194 -9.17 10.70 -13.04
C SER A 194 -8.58 10.88 -11.64
N ILE A 195 -8.07 9.80 -11.07
CA ILE A 195 -7.49 9.80 -9.71
C ILE A 195 -6.21 10.64 -9.71
N PRO A 196 -6.04 11.59 -8.78
CA PRO A 196 -4.80 12.34 -8.63
C PRO A 196 -3.61 11.42 -8.32
N ILE A 197 -2.47 11.71 -8.92
CA ILE A 197 -1.21 11.00 -8.68
C ILE A 197 -0.08 11.97 -8.33
N VAL A 198 0.98 11.45 -7.72
CA VAL A 198 2.23 12.20 -7.55
C VAL A 198 2.83 12.46 -8.93
N PRO A 199 3.22 13.71 -9.26
CA PRO A 199 3.75 14.04 -10.58
C PRO A 199 4.98 13.23 -11.01
N LEU A 200 5.74 12.70 -10.07
CA LEU A 200 6.93 11.88 -10.30
C LEU A 200 6.66 10.57 -11.06
N TYR A 201 5.42 10.13 -11.12
CA TYR A 201 5.03 8.97 -11.94
C TYR A 201 5.04 9.24 -13.45
N LEU A 202 5.02 10.50 -13.86
CA LEU A 202 5.04 10.93 -15.26
C LEU A 202 6.45 11.39 -15.63
N ALA A 203 6.87 11.06 -16.84
CA ALA A 203 8.20 11.39 -17.33
C ALA A 203 8.44 12.89 -17.42
N ARG A 204 9.60 13.31 -16.94
CA ARG A 204 10.20 14.63 -17.14
C ARG A 204 11.67 14.43 -17.50
N ASP A 205 12.12 15.11 -18.53
CA ASP A 205 13.52 15.02 -18.99
C ASP A 205 13.99 13.56 -19.23
N GLY A 206 13.11 12.71 -19.78
CA GLY A 206 13.41 11.31 -20.08
C GLY A 206 13.43 10.36 -18.86
N LEU A 207 12.97 10.80 -17.71
CA LEU A 207 12.98 10.01 -16.47
C LEU A 207 11.62 10.07 -15.75
N ARG A 208 11.19 8.95 -15.17
CA ARG A 208 10.04 8.87 -14.26
C ARG A 208 10.27 7.85 -13.15
N TYR A 209 9.47 7.92 -12.10
CA TYR A 209 9.42 6.87 -11.09
C TYR A 209 8.30 5.87 -11.40
N ARG A 210 8.60 4.58 -11.43
CA ARG A 210 7.59 3.53 -11.60
C ARG A 210 6.95 3.16 -10.27
N SER A 211 7.74 3.19 -9.18
CA SER A 211 7.25 3.05 -7.81
C SER A 211 7.88 4.12 -6.93
N LEU A 212 7.16 4.58 -5.92
CA LEU A 212 7.64 5.58 -4.97
C LEU A 212 7.91 4.93 -3.60
N GLY A 213 8.97 5.36 -2.97
CA GLY A 213 9.41 5.02 -1.63
C GLY A 213 10.36 6.10 -1.14
N GLU A 214 11.15 5.81 -0.10
CA GLU A 214 12.11 6.77 0.44
C GLU A 214 13.15 7.19 -0.60
N LYS A 215 13.61 8.45 -0.52
CA LYS A 215 14.54 9.08 -1.47
C LYS A 215 15.88 8.36 -1.64
N ASN A 216 16.30 7.57 -0.63
CA ASN A 216 17.52 6.77 -0.64
C ASN A 216 17.32 5.35 -1.18
N ILE A 217 16.08 4.96 -1.54
CA ILE A 217 15.73 3.62 -1.99
C ILE A 217 15.20 3.66 -3.42
N THR A 218 14.40 4.68 -3.73
CA THR A 218 13.70 4.79 -5.01
C THR A 218 14.55 5.53 -6.03
N VAL A 219 14.74 4.93 -7.21
CA VAL A 219 15.46 5.54 -8.34
C VAL A 219 14.51 5.70 -9.53
N PRO A 220 14.68 6.77 -10.33
CA PRO A 220 13.92 6.92 -11.55
C PRO A 220 14.40 5.93 -12.63
N ILE A 221 13.50 5.60 -13.54
CA ILE A 221 13.78 4.80 -14.74
C ILE A 221 13.74 5.70 -15.98
N ALA A 222 14.47 5.31 -17.03
CA ALA A 222 14.40 5.96 -18.33
C ALA A 222 13.01 5.71 -18.94
N SER A 223 12.31 6.78 -19.32
CA SER A 223 10.98 6.70 -19.89
C SER A 223 10.57 8.05 -20.48
N ASP A 224 9.85 8.01 -21.60
CA ASP A 224 9.22 9.19 -22.21
C ASP A 224 7.71 9.28 -21.90
N ALA A 225 7.21 8.42 -21.00
CA ALA A 225 5.78 8.36 -20.66
C ALA A 225 5.35 9.56 -19.80
N ALA A 226 5.04 10.68 -20.45
CA ALA A 226 4.64 11.95 -19.83
C ALA A 226 3.14 12.06 -19.52
N SER A 227 2.35 11.03 -19.81
CA SER A 227 0.91 10.97 -19.52
C SER A 227 0.52 9.59 -19.00
N ILE A 228 -0.65 9.49 -18.35
CA ILE A 228 -1.19 8.22 -17.88
C ILE A 228 -1.39 7.23 -19.03
N ASP A 229 -1.86 7.68 -20.18
CA ASP A 229 -2.01 6.84 -21.38
C ASP A 229 -0.67 6.29 -21.88
N ALA A 230 0.38 7.12 -21.87
CA ALA A 230 1.73 6.69 -22.23
C ALA A 230 2.30 5.69 -21.21
N VAL A 231 2.05 5.87 -19.91
CA VAL A 231 2.42 4.89 -18.87
C VAL A 231 1.71 3.56 -19.09
N ILE A 232 0.41 3.57 -19.42
CA ILE A 232 -0.35 2.35 -19.71
C ILE A 232 0.25 1.62 -20.92
N ALA A 233 0.53 2.34 -22.02
CA ALA A 233 1.12 1.76 -23.23
C ALA A 233 2.52 1.16 -22.96
N GLU A 234 3.33 1.83 -22.16
CA GLU A 234 4.64 1.32 -21.73
C GLU A 234 4.49 0.02 -20.92
N LEU A 235 3.55 -0.02 -19.97
CA LEU A 235 3.31 -1.20 -19.13
C LEU A 235 2.72 -2.40 -19.90
N GLU A 236 1.94 -2.16 -20.93
CA GLU A 236 1.42 -3.22 -21.81
C GLU A 236 2.52 -3.93 -22.60
N SER A 237 3.63 -3.24 -22.83
CA SER A 237 4.79 -3.78 -23.59
C SER A 237 5.92 -4.29 -22.71
N THR A 238 6.02 -3.86 -21.44
CA THR A 238 7.10 -4.26 -20.54
C THR A 238 6.87 -5.65 -19.93
N ARG A 239 7.99 -6.37 -19.73
CA ARG A 239 8.02 -7.64 -18.96
C ARG A 239 8.78 -7.51 -17.65
N GLU A 240 9.33 -6.33 -17.39
CA GLU A 240 10.09 -6.11 -16.17
C GLU A 240 9.17 -5.97 -14.96
N PRO A 241 9.54 -6.53 -13.80
CA PRO A 241 8.80 -6.33 -12.55
C PRO A 241 8.76 -4.83 -12.16
N GLU A 242 7.69 -4.41 -11.50
CA GLU A 242 7.50 -3.01 -11.06
C GLU A 242 8.69 -2.47 -10.24
N ARG A 243 9.27 -3.31 -9.40
CA ARG A 243 10.34 -2.94 -8.48
C ARG A 243 11.75 -3.19 -9.02
N ALA A 244 11.91 -3.63 -10.26
CA ALA A 244 13.22 -3.89 -10.86
C ALA A 244 14.19 -2.68 -10.81
N GLY A 245 13.66 -1.45 -10.71
CA GLY A 245 14.44 -0.22 -10.54
C GLY A 245 14.83 0.11 -9.09
N ARG A 246 14.41 -0.68 -8.10
CA ARG A 246 14.87 -0.48 -6.72
C ARG A 246 16.22 -1.14 -6.53
N THR A 247 17.21 -0.41 -6.06
CA THR A 247 18.63 -0.79 -5.98
C THR A 247 18.92 -2.10 -5.25
N MET A 248 17.94 -2.73 -4.62
CA MET A 248 18.14 -3.81 -3.66
C MET A 248 17.15 -4.98 -3.74
N ASP A 249 16.32 -5.08 -4.78
CA ASP A 249 15.46 -6.26 -4.94
C ASP A 249 16.25 -7.55 -5.32
N HIS A 250 17.56 -7.42 -5.56
CA HIS A 250 18.47 -8.55 -5.72
C HIS A 250 19.01 -9.10 -4.39
N GLU A 251 18.79 -8.42 -3.26
CA GLU A 251 19.19 -8.92 -1.95
C GLU A 251 18.09 -9.80 -1.35
N SER A 252 18.28 -11.07 -1.56
CA SER A 252 17.64 -12.25 -0.96
C SER A 252 16.15 -12.10 -0.56
N GLU A 253 15.29 -12.83 -1.26
CA GLU A 253 13.92 -13.18 -0.82
C GLU A 253 13.86 -13.58 0.67
N ALA A 254 14.93 -14.17 1.20
CA ALA A 254 15.06 -14.55 2.60
C ALA A 254 15.06 -13.38 3.59
N SER A 255 15.54 -12.20 3.22
CA SER A 255 15.50 -11.01 4.09
C SER A 255 14.09 -10.44 4.16
N PHE A 256 13.39 -10.38 3.03
CA PHE A 256 12.00 -9.94 2.99
C PHE A 256 11.03 -10.92 3.65
N GLU A 257 11.26 -12.23 3.51
CA GLU A 257 10.43 -13.24 4.19
C GLU A 257 10.60 -13.16 5.71
N ARG A 258 11.79 -12.88 6.21
CA ARG A 258 12.02 -12.62 7.66
C ARG A 258 11.33 -11.34 8.13
N LEU A 259 11.41 -10.27 7.36
CA LEU A 259 10.71 -9.02 7.69
C LEU A 259 9.19 -9.21 7.67
N ARG A 260 8.69 -9.97 6.71
CA ARG A 260 7.27 -10.28 6.59
C ARG A 260 6.76 -11.12 7.76
N SER A 261 7.48 -12.16 8.17
CA SER A 261 7.14 -12.93 9.36
C SER A 261 7.18 -12.09 10.65
N GLY A 262 8.04 -11.05 10.69
CA GLY A 262 8.08 -10.04 11.74
C GLY A 262 7.02 -8.94 11.62
N GLY A 263 6.05 -9.06 10.68
CA GLY A 263 4.95 -8.11 10.53
C GLY A 263 5.15 -7.01 9.47
N TYR A 264 6.18 -7.07 8.64
CA TYR A 264 6.35 -6.15 7.51
C TYR A 264 5.26 -6.36 6.45
N MET A 265 4.88 -5.24 5.78
CA MET A 265 3.92 -5.18 4.68
C MET A 265 4.59 -5.44 3.35
#